data_3774848f52583c8d0a050279406eaf7b
#
_entry.id   3774848f52583c8d0a050279406eaf7b
#
_cell.length_a   1.000
_cell.length_b   1.000
_cell.length_c   1.000
_cell.angle_alpha   90.00
_cell.angle_beta   90.00
_cell.angle_gamma   90.00
#
_symmetry.space_group_name_H-M   'P 1'
#
loop_
_entity.id
_entity.type
_entity.pdbx_description
1 polymer ?
#
loop_
_entity_poly.entity_id
_entity_poly.type
_entity_poly.pdbx_seq_one_letter_code
_entity_poly.pdbx_strand_id
1 'polypeptide(L)'
;MATKGIVKGIVSNLVTVEVDGPVSQNEICYISVGGVKLMAEVIKVIGKNAFVQVFESTRGMRVGDEAEFEGHMLEVTLGPGMLSRNYDGLQNDLDKMEGVFLRRGEYTFPLDNDKLWDFKPLAKVGDKVTAGGWLGEVDENFQPHKIMVPFTFKGEYTVKSLKEAGQYTIGEVIAVLTDETGKDVEVTMIQRWPVKRAITCYKEKPRPYKLLETGVRTIDTVNPIVEGGTGFIPGPFGTGKTVLQHAISKQAEADIVIIAACGERANEVVEIFTEFPELIDPHTGRKLMERTIIIANTSNMPVAAREASVYTAMTIAEYYRSMGLKVLLMADSTSRWAQALREMSNRLEELPGPDAFPMDLSAIVANFYARAGYVHLNNGETGSVTFIGTVSPAGGNLKEPVTENTKKVARCFYALEQERADRKRYPAVNPIDSYSKYLEYPEFQEYIAGHISPTWIDKVNEIKTRMLRGKEISEQINILGDDGVPVEYHVIFWKSELIDFVILQQDAFDAIDAVTPLARQEFMLNKVVKICHAEFKFNTFLEVMEYFKKMINIFKQMNYSEYESEQFKK
;
A
#
# COMPACT_ATOMS: atom_id res chain seq x y z
N MET A 1 23.62 -9.99 29.25
CA MET A 1 23.16 -11.41 29.27
C MET A 1 21.72 -11.39 28.76
N ALA A 2 21.35 -12.33 27.91
CA ALA A 2 19.98 -12.46 27.46
C ALA A 2 19.08 -12.84 28.66
N THR A 3 17.94 -12.19 28.81
CA THR A 3 16.94 -12.53 29.83
C THR A 3 16.33 -13.89 29.48
N LYS A 4 16.19 -14.74 30.49
CA LYS A 4 15.54 -16.05 30.36
C LYS A 4 14.22 -16.07 31.13
N GLY A 5 13.38 -17.01 30.78
CA GLY A 5 12.11 -17.17 31.46
C GLY A 5 11.55 -18.59 31.33
N ILE A 6 10.50 -18.84 32.08
CA ILE A 6 9.81 -20.14 32.11
C ILE A 6 8.33 -19.91 31.86
N VAL A 7 7.74 -20.74 30.98
CA VAL A 7 6.32 -20.70 30.69
C VAL A 7 5.52 -21.08 31.94
N LYS A 8 4.58 -20.22 32.34
CA LYS A 8 3.69 -20.40 33.49
C LYS A 8 2.23 -20.64 33.11
N GLY A 9 1.82 -20.15 31.94
CA GLY A 9 0.45 -20.29 31.48
C GLY A 9 0.35 -20.19 29.96
N ILE A 10 -0.66 -20.85 29.39
CA ILE A 10 -0.87 -20.91 27.94
C ILE A 10 -2.36 -20.74 27.68
N VAL A 11 -2.73 -19.71 26.92
CA VAL A 11 -4.11 -19.47 26.45
C VAL A 11 -4.06 -19.28 24.93
N SER A 12 -4.29 -20.36 24.19
CA SER A 12 -4.11 -20.36 22.74
C SER A 12 -2.68 -19.94 22.38
N ASN A 13 -2.49 -18.87 21.61
CA ASN A 13 -1.16 -18.36 21.24
C ASN A 13 -0.63 -17.29 22.21
N LEU A 14 -1.38 -16.93 23.24
CA LEU A 14 -0.93 -16.06 24.32
C LEU A 14 -0.31 -16.89 25.44
N VAL A 15 0.95 -16.63 25.74
CA VAL A 15 1.73 -17.38 26.72
C VAL A 15 2.23 -16.45 27.82
N THR A 16 2.07 -16.86 29.07
CA THR A 16 2.63 -16.16 30.22
C THR A 16 3.99 -16.75 30.55
N VAL A 17 5.01 -15.92 30.57
CA VAL A 17 6.40 -16.30 30.89
C VAL A 17 6.85 -15.53 32.12
N GLU A 18 7.31 -16.25 33.15
CA GLU A 18 7.98 -15.64 34.30
C GLU A 18 9.44 -15.41 33.94
N VAL A 19 9.90 -14.15 34.01
CA VAL A 19 11.24 -13.73 33.59
C VAL A 19 12.19 -13.50 34.75
N ASP A 20 13.47 -13.77 34.52
CA ASP A 20 14.57 -13.62 35.49
C ASP A 20 15.31 -12.28 35.39
N GLY A 21 14.96 -11.45 34.40
CA GLY A 21 15.59 -10.18 34.11
C GLY A 21 14.66 -9.16 33.45
N PRO A 22 15.18 -8.01 33.04
CA PRO A 22 14.39 -6.98 32.38
C PRO A 22 13.94 -7.42 30.99
N VAL A 23 12.68 -7.13 30.67
CA VAL A 23 12.06 -7.38 29.38
C VAL A 23 11.27 -6.15 28.98
N SER A 24 11.34 -5.79 27.70
CA SER A 24 10.62 -4.65 27.14
C SER A 24 9.39 -5.08 26.32
N GLN A 25 8.43 -4.21 26.22
CA GLN A 25 7.29 -4.41 25.31
C GLN A 25 7.80 -4.46 23.86
N ASN A 26 7.16 -5.31 23.03
CA ASN A 26 7.53 -5.61 21.64
C ASN A 26 8.87 -6.34 21.46
N GLU A 27 9.51 -6.78 22.52
CA GLU A 27 10.74 -7.58 22.45
C GLU A 27 10.43 -8.98 21.91
N ILE A 28 11.35 -9.53 21.12
CA ILE A 28 11.25 -10.89 20.58
C ILE A 28 11.84 -11.89 21.57
N CYS A 29 11.16 -13.01 21.71
CA CYS A 29 11.68 -14.18 22.42
C CYS A 29 11.45 -15.46 21.64
N TYR A 30 12.21 -16.49 21.98
CA TYR A 30 12.05 -17.83 21.48
C TYR A 30 11.69 -18.81 22.60
N ILE A 31 10.62 -19.57 22.41
CA ILE A 31 10.20 -20.59 23.36
C ILE A 31 10.60 -21.96 22.82
N SER A 32 11.31 -22.75 23.59
CA SER A 32 11.78 -24.08 23.21
C SER A 32 10.71 -25.11 23.49
N VAL A 33 10.18 -25.74 22.44
CA VAL A 33 9.09 -26.73 22.51
C VAL A 33 9.50 -27.98 21.76
N GLY A 34 9.81 -29.06 22.48
CA GLY A 34 10.15 -30.35 21.86
C GLY A 34 11.32 -30.31 20.87
N GLY A 35 12.34 -29.48 21.15
CA GLY A 35 13.51 -29.28 20.29
C GLY A 35 13.35 -28.26 19.18
N VAL A 36 12.20 -27.63 19.06
CA VAL A 36 11.91 -26.55 18.10
C VAL A 36 11.83 -25.23 18.85
N LYS A 37 12.40 -24.15 18.30
CA LYS A 37 12.28 -22.79 18.83
C LYS A 37 11.13 -22.05 18.12
N LEU A 38 10.17 -21.57 18.90
CA LEU A 38 9.04 -20.81 18.40
C LEU A 38 9.22 -19.33 18.74
N MET A 39 9.13 -18.48 17.72
CA MET A 39 9.22 -17.04 17.88
C MET A 39 7.96 -16.47 18.50
N ALA A 40 8.12 -15.52 19.42
CA ALA A 40 7.04 -14.80 20.07
C ALA A 40 7.42 -13.34 20.31
N GLU A 41 6.42 -12.48 20.46
CA GLU A 41 6.58 -11.05 20.77
C GLU A 41 5.94 -10.73 22.11
N VAL A 42 6.64 -9.94 22.93
CA VAL A 42 6.13 -9.43 24.21
C VAL A 42 5.07 -8.36 23.95
N ILE A 43 3.85 -8.62 24.39
CA ILE A 43 2.74 -7.67 24.26
C ILE A 43 2.60 -6.82 25.52
N LYS A 44 2.75 -7.43 26.69
CA LYS A 44 2.53 -6.78 27.98
C LYS A 44 3.48 -7.35 29.03
N VAL A 45 3.91 -6.50 29.94
CA VAL A 45 4.73 -6.92 31.08
C VAL A 45 4.08 -6.43 32.37
N ILE A 46 3.88 -7.34 33.33
CA ILE A 46 3.34 -7.01 34.64
C ILE A 46 4.22 -7.69 35.70
N GLY A 47 4.96 -6.91 36.46
CA GLY A 47 5.90 -7.44 37.45
C GLY A 47 6.96 -8.35 36.79
N LYS A 48 7.01 -9.62 37.22
CA LYS A 48 7.90 -10.64 36.63
C LYS A 48 7.26 -11.44 35.52
N ASN A 49 6.04 -11.13 35.12
CA ASN A 49 5.33 -11.87 34.08
C ASN A 49 5.35 -11.08 32.76
N ALA A 50 5.90 -11.69 31.73
CA ALA A 50 5.79 -11.24 30.35
C ALA A 50 4.66 -12.05 29.65
N PHE A 51 3.71 -11.32 29.06
CA PHE A 51 2.68 -11.90 28.21
C PHE A 51 3.18 -11.83 26.78
N VAL A 52 3.41 -13.00 26.19
CA VAL A 52 3.99 -13.10 24.84
C VAL A 52 2.98 -13.74 23.87
N GLN A 53 2.90 -13.17 22.68
CA GLN A 53 2.09 -13.73 21.60
C GLN A 53 2.98 -14.53 20.67
N VAL A 54 2.72 -15.83 20.58
CA VAL A 54 3.49 -16.73 19.71
C VAL A 54 3.03 -16.58 18.27
N PHE A 55 3.98 -16.48 17.34
CA PHE A 55 3.70 -16.32 15.90
C PHE A 55 3.21 -17.59 15.22
N GLU A 56 3.30 -18.72 15.88
CA GLU A 56 2.94 -20.03 15.36
C GLU A 56 2.04 -20.81 16.32
N SER A 57 1.67 -22.03 15.93
CA SER A 57 0.87 -22.90 16.79
C SER A 57 1.63 -23.31 18.06
N THR A 58 0.99 -23.14 19.21
CA THR A 58 1.52 -23.51 20.53
C THR A 58 1.30 -25.00 20.89
N ARG A 59 0.85 -25.82 19.95
CA ARG A 59 0.61 -27.26 20.21
C ARG A 59 1.87 -27.94 20.75
N GLY A 60 1.71 -28.69 21.86
CA GLY A 60 2.82 -29.39 22.51
C GLY A 60 3.65 -28.52 23.45
N MET A 61 3.41 -27.21 23.53
CA MET A 61 4.02 -26.33 24.54
C MET A 61 3.46 -26.69 25.92
N ARG A 62 4.33 -26.62 26.94
CA ARG A 62 3.99 -26.98 28.31
C ARG A 62 4.43 -25.89 29.29
N VAL A 63 3.74 -25.85 30.42
CA VAL A 63 4.23 -25.10 31.57
C VAL A 63 5.57 -25.71 32.00
N GLY A 64 6.58 -24.85 32.15
CA GLY A 64 7.94 -25.27 32.41
C GLY A 64 8.88 -25.20 31.20
N ASP A 65 8.37 -25.01 29.99
CA ASP A 65 9.21 -24.79 28.80
C ASP A 65 10.02 -23.49 28.95
N GLU A 66 11.22 -23.49 28.42
CA GLU A 66 12.17 -22.36 28.55
C GLU A 66 11.92 -21.31 27.45
N ALA A 67 12.02 -20.04 27.81
CA ALA A 67 11.99 -18.90 26.92
C ALA A 67 13.30 -18.10 27.01
N GLU A 68 13.76 -17.59 25.87
CA GLU A 68 14.98 -16.79 25.76
C GLU A 68 14.64 -15.50 25.01
N PHE A 69 14.93 -14.35 25.65
CA PHE A 69 14.60 -13.01 25.15
C PHE A 69 15.80 -12.40 24.44
N GLU A 70 15.58 -11.87 23.23
CA GLU A 70 16.65 -11.42 22.35
C GLU A 70 17.13 -9.98 22.61
N GLY A 71 16.38 -9.18 23.37
CA GLY A 71 16.73 -7.79 23.66
C GLY A 71 16.43 -6.80 22.53
N HIS A 72 15.75 -7.23 21.49
CA HIS A 72 15.34 -6.38 20.37
C HIS A 72 13.92 -6.69 19.90
N MET A 73 13.29 -5.74 19.19
CA MET A 73 11.97 -5.92 18.56
C MET A 73 12.09 -6.80 17.31
N LEU A 74 10.92 -7.20 16.76
CA LEU A 74 10.87 -7.86 15.45
C LEU A 74 11.54 -6.98 14.40
N GLU A 75 12.54 -7.54 13.72
CA GLU A 75 13.35 -6.86 12.72
C GLU A 75 13.15 -7.45 11.33
N VAL A 76 13.33 -6.63 10.33
CA VAL A 76 13.41 -7.02 8.93
C VAL A 76 14.86 -6.87 8.45
N THR A 77 15.31 -7.79 7.60
CA THR A 77 16.60 -7.71 6.92
C THR A 77 16.43 -6.94 5.62
N LEU A 78 17.16 -5.85 5.48
CA LEU A 78 17.09 -4.93 4.35
C LEU A 78 18.39 -5.00 3.54
N GLY A 79 18.29 -5.27 2.26
CA GLY A 79 19.43 -5.40 1.37
C GLY A 79 19.02 -5.76 -0.07
N PRO A 80 19.98 -5.86 -1.00
CA PRO A 80 19.71 -6.26 -2.37
C PRO A 80 19.17 -7.69 -2.46
N GLY A 81 18.22 -7.91 -3.37
CA GLY A 81 17.65 -9.23 -3.65
C GLY A 81 16.24 -9.44 -3.11
N MET A 82 15.57 -8.40 -2.62
CA MET A 82 14.17 -8.48 -2.19
C MET A 82 13.17 -8.40 -3.35
N LEU A 83 13.51 -7.75 -4.45
CA LEU A 83 12.63 -7.66 -5.62
C LEU A 83 12.38 -9.05 -6.24
N SER A 84 11.21 -9.27 -6.75
CA SER A 84 10.72 -10.55 -7.29
C SER A 84 10.56 -11.67 -6.26
N ARG A 85 10.56 -11.35 -4.98
CA ARG A 85 10.43 -12.33 -3.89
C ARG A 85 9.04 -12.34 -3.29
N ASN A 86 8.68 -13.51 -2.78
CA ASN A 86 7.48 -13.76 -2.01
C ASN A 86 7.88 -14.04 -0.56
N TYR A 87 7.49 -13.15 0.35
CA TYR A 87 7.76 -13.29 1.78
C TYR A 87 6.47 -13.51 2.56
N ASP A 88 6.60 -14.09 3.75
CA ASP A 88 5.54 -14.03 4.76
C ASP A 88 5.67 -12.77 5.63
N GLY A 89 4.79 -12.63 6.61
CA GLY A 89 4.80 -11.47 7.54
C GLY A 89 6.05 -11.36 8.42
N LEU A 90 6.82 -12.42 8.55
CA LEU A 90 8.09 -12.46 9.29
C LEU A 90 9.32 -12.42 8.36
N GLN A 91 9.09 -12.12 7.08
CA GLN A 91 10.12 -12.09 6.03
C GLN A 91 10.79 -13.45 5.77
N ASN A 92 10.09 -14.55 5.99
CA ASN A 92 10.56 -15.85 5.48
C ASN A 92 10.32 -15.92 3.97
N ASP A 93 11.33 -16.37 3.23
CA ASP A 93 11.25 -16.52 1.78
C ASP A 93 10.41 -17.75 1.44
N LEU A 94 9.20 -17.52 0.93
CA LEU A 94 8.26 -18.59 0.61
C LEU A 94 8.71 -19.46 -0.58
N ASP A 95 9.57 -18.92 -1.45
CA ASP A 95 10.10 -19.67 -2.60
C ASP A 95 11.15 -20.71 -2.17
N LYS A 96 11.74 -20.56 -0.98
CA LYS A 96 12.68 -21.52 -0.38
C LYS A 96 12.00 -22.60 0.47
N MET A 97 10.69 -22.48 0.68
CA MET A 97 9.93 -23.39 1.53
C MET A 97 9.20 -24.44 0.69
N GLU A 98 9.08 -25.67 1.19
CA GLU A 98 8.24 -26.69 0.61
C GLU A 98 6.76 -26.41 0.92
N GLY A 99 6.07 -25.63 0.07
CA GLY A 99 4.65 -25.30 0.20
C GLY A 99 4.37 -23.83 0.48
N VAL A 100 3.11 -23.44 0.34
CA VAL A 100 2.64 -22.05 0.46
C VAL A 100 2.58 -21.57 1.91
N PHE A 101 2.81 -22.45 2.89
CA PHE A 101 2.62 -22.17 4.31
C PHE A 101 3.84 -22.52 5.14
N LEU A 102 4.15 -21.67 6.11
CA LEU A 102 5.16 -21.87 7.14
C LEU A 102 4.96 -23.21 7.86
N ARG A 103 5.99 -24.04 7.86
CA ARG A 103 6.10 -25.16 8.78
C ARG A 103 6.58 -24.63 10.13
N ARG A 104 6.05 -25.22 11.18
CA ARG A 104 6.35 -24.84 12.56
C ARG A 104 7.84 -24.92 12.87
N GLY A 105 8.41 -23.77 13.34
CA GLY A 105 9.82 -23.66 13.70
C GLY A 105 10.79 -23.57 12.53
N GLU A 106 10.29 -23.40 11.31
CA GLU A 106 11.09 -23.25 10.11
C GLU A 106 11.22 -21.76 9.76
N TYR A 107 12.45 -21.25 9.81
CA TYR A 107 12.77 -19.87 9.45
C TYR A 107 13.80 -19.86 8.34
N THR A 108 13.60 -19.04 7.33
CA THR A 108 14.51 -18.90 6.19
C THR A 108 15.20 -17.53 6.22
N PHE A 109 16.43 -17.49 5.73
CA PHE A 109 17.10 -16.21 5.48
C PHE A 109 16.48 -15.54 4.24
N PRO A 110 16.08 -14.27 4.31
CA PRO A 110 15.26 -13.64 3.26
C PRO A 110 16.00 -13.28 1.98
N LEU A 111 17.33 -13.30 1.98
CA LEU A 111 18.17 -12.91 0.86
C LEU A 111 19.06 -14.05 0.39
N ASP A 112 19.72 -13.87 -0.76
CA ASP A 112 20.70 -14.82 -1.29
C ASP A 112 22.11 -14.38 -0.88
N ASN A 113 22.75 -15.17 0.01
CA ASN A 113 24.10 -14.89 0.51
C ASN A 113 25.20 -15.11 -0.52
N ASP A 114 24.95 -15.89 -1.55
CA ASP A 114 25.97 -16.33 -2.52
C ASP A 114 25.96 -15.49 -3.81
N LYS A 115 24.90 -14.74 -4.04
CA LYS A 115 24.79 -13.90 -5.22
C LYS A 115 25.82 -12.78 -5.22
N LEU A 116 26.51 -12.62 -6.33
CA LEU A 116 27.43 -11.52 -6.57
C LEU A 116 26.68 -10.31 -7.14
N TRP A 117 26.93 -9.15 -6.55
CA TRP A 117 26.34 -7.87 -6.96
C TRP A 117 27.42 -6.94 -7.52
N ASP A 118 27.14 -6.29 -8.63
CA ASP A 118 28.03 -5.29 -9.24
C ASP A 118 27.96 -3.98 -8.46
N PHE A 119 28.87 -3.81 -7.51
CA PHE A 119 28.95 -2.64 -6.65
C PHE A 119 29.67 -1.48 -7.35
N LYS A 120 29.09 -0.29 -7.26
CA LYS A 120 29.67 0.98 -7.70
C LYS A 120 29.71 1.94 -6.53
N PRO A 121 30.90 2.43 -6.13
CA PRO A 121 30.99 3.40 -5.05
C PRO A 121 30.42 4.75 -5.48
N LEU A 122 29.65 5.39 -4.58
CA LEU A 122 29.12 6.75 -4.73
C LEU A 122 29.80 7.74 -3.79
N ALA A 123 30.16 7.29 -2.58
CA ALA A 123 30.94 8.07 -1.62
C ALA A 123 32.44 7.94 -1.90
N LYS A 124 33.22 8.79 -1.23
CA LYS A 124 34.69 8.80 -1.30
C LYS A 124 35.27 8.65 0.10
N VAL A 125 36.50 8.12 0.20
CA VAL A 125 37.25 8.10 1.45
C VAL A 125 37.42 9.53 1.97
N GLY A 126 37.12 9.74 3.25
CA GLY A 126 37.14 11.05 3.89
C GLY A 126 35.79 11.79 3.91
N ASP A 127 34.80 11.32 3.15
CA ASP A 127 33.45 11.91 3.20
C ASP A 127 32.82 11.72 4.58
N LYS A 128 32.05 12.72 4.97
CA LYS A 128 31.23 12.67 6.17
C LYS A 128 29.83 12.20 5.83
N VAL A 129 29.38 11.19 6.54
CA VAL A 129 28.09 10.52 6.29
C VAL A 129 27.29 10.35 7.58
N THR A 130 25.99 10.32 7.45
CA THR A 130 25.04 10.05 8.52
C THR A 130 24.15 8.87 8.16
N ALA A 131 23.33 8.39 9.08
CA ALA A 131 22.38 7.31 8.83
C ALA A 131 21.55 7.54 7.54
N GLY A 132 21.43 6.53 6.70
CA GLY A 132 20.76 6.63 5.41
C GLY A 132 21.59 7.27 4.27
N GLY A 133 22.79 7.74 4.54
CA GLY A 133 23.71 8.27 3.52
C GLY A 133 24.10 7.18 2.51
N TRP A 134 24.19 7.54 1.24
CA TRP A 134 24.52 6.59 0.16
C TRP A 134 26.00 6.35 0.07
N LEU A 135 26.43 5.12 0.22
CA LEU A 135 27.82 4.70 0.10
C LEU A 135 28.15 4.19 -1.30
N GLY A 136 27.21 3.52 -1.92
CA GLY A 136 27.34 2.95 -3.24
C GLY A 136 26.01 2.45 -3.77
N GLU A 137 26.03 1.81 -4.92
CA GLU A 137 24.84 1.23 -5.53
C GLU A 137 25.13 -0.11 -6.20
N VAL A 138 24.10 -0.93 -6.32
CA VAL A 138 24.07 -2.14 -7.14
C VAL A 138 22.84 -2.11 -8.03
N ASP A 139 22.88 -2.84 -9.15
CA ASP A 139 21.71 -3.01 -10.03
C ASP A 139 20.86 -4.19 -9.50
N GLU A 140 19.65 -3.90 -9.05
CA GLU A 140 18.65 -4.89 -8.67
C GLU A 140 17.49 -4.81 -9.66
N ASN A 141 17.42 -5.74 -10.59
CA ASN A 141 16.36 -5.79 -11.61
C ASN A 141 16.16 -4.44 -12.33
N PHE A 142 17.25 -3.81 -12.76
CA PHE A 142 17.29 -2.50 -13.42
C PHE A 142 16.91 -1.30 -12.53
N GLN A 143 16.76 -1.52 -11.22
CA GLN A 143 16.62 -0.45 -10.23
C GLN A 143 17.94 -0.19 -9.53
N PRO A 144 18.37 1.08 -9.40
CA PRO A 144 19.58 1.41 -8.66
C PRO A 144 19.34 1.25 -7.15
N HIS A 145 19.76 0.11 -6.63
CA HIS A 145 19.67 -0.18 -5.20
C HIS A 145 20.83 0.47 -4.46
N LYS A 146 20.53 1.47 -3.63
CA LYS A 146 21.56 2.19 -2.87
C LYS A 146 21.98 1.39 -1.64
N ILE A 147 23.28 1.26 -1.46
CA ILE A 147 23.86 0.73 -0.22
C ILE A 147 24.07 1.91 0.71
N MET A 148 23.42 1.89 1.84
CA MET A 148 23.32 3.04 2.74
C MET A 148 24.04 2.79 4.06
N VAL A 149 24.44 3.88 4.72
CA VAL A 149 24.84 3.84 6.12
C VAL A 149 23.65 3.31 6.93
N PRO A 150 23.86 2.28 7.77
CA PRO A 150 22.78 1.69 8.56
C PRO A 150 21.95 2.73 9.33
N PHE A 151 20.64 2.59 9.34
CA PHE A 151 19.72 3.53 9.98
C PHE A 151 19.86 3.57 11.51
N THR A 152 20.48 2.55 12.09
CA THR A 152 20.78 2.47 13.53
C THR A 152 21.96 3.33 13.96
N PHE A 153 22.77 3.80 13.01
CA PHE A 153 23.94 4.62 13.30
C PHE A 153 23.50 6.01 13.76
N LYS A 154 24.16 6.52 14.79
CA LYS A 154 23.86 7.83 15.37
C LYS A 154 25.04 8.76 15.18
N GLY A 155 24.76 10.02 14.82
CA GLY A 155 25.78 11.04 14.61
C GLY A 155 26.47 10.96 13.26
N GLU A 156 27.57 11.66 13.14
CA GLU A 156 28.37 11.77 11.92
C GLU A 156 29.50 10.74 11.91
N TYR A 157 29.72 10.12 10.77
CA TYR A 157 30.78 9.17 10.53
C TYR A 157 31.67 9.66 9.38
N THR A 158 32.95 9.29 9.40
CA THR A 158 33.87 9.53 8.30
C THR A 158 34.15 8.22 7.59
N VAL A 159 34.12 8.22 6.26
CA VAL A 159 34.45 7.05 5.45
C VAL A 159 35.96 6.81 5.54
N LYS A 160 36.37 5.77 6.23
CA LYS A 160 37.78 5.37 6.37
C LYS A 160 38.23 4.55 5.18
N SER A 161 37.42 3.61 4.73
CA SER A 161 37.67 2.81 3.55
C SER A 161 36.38 2.48 2.82
N LEU A 162 36.45 2.33 1.51
CA LEU A 162 35.34 1.96 0.66
C LEU A 162 35.87 1.04 -0.45
N LYS A 163 35.17 -0.05 -0.71
CA LYS A 163 35.51 -0.98 -1.80
C LYS A 163 35.42 -0.26 -3.16
N GLU A 164 36.30 -0.64 -4.06
CA GLU A 164 36.25 -0.22 -5.45
C GLU A 164 35.10 -0.93 -6.21
N ALA A 165 34.79 -0.44 -7.41
CA ALA A 165 33.81 -1.08 -8.27
C ALA A 165 34.22 -2.54 -8.54
N GLY A 166 33.28 -3.45 -8.33
CA GLY A 166 33.52 -4.89 -8.47
C GLY A 166 32.35 -5.71 -7.98
N GLN A 167 32.52 -7.03 -8.02
CA GLN A 167 31.49 -7.97 -7.61
C GLN A 167 31.71 -8.43 -6.19
N TYR A 168 30.68 -8.26 -5.36
CA TYR A 168 30.70 -8.63 -3.94
C TYR A 168 29.38 -9.28 -3.53
N THR A 169 29.44 -10.15 -2.53
CA THR A 169 28.26 -10.70 -1.88
C THR A 169 27.72 -9.73 -0.83
N ILE A 170 26.48 -9.93 -0.41
CA ILE A 170 25.83 -9.08 0.60
C ILE A 170 26.49 -9.13 1.99
N GLY A 171 27.20 -10.19 2.29
CA GLY A 171 27.89 -10.38 3.58
C GLY A 171 29.31 -9.79 3.64
N GLU A 172 29.89 -9.39 2.49
CA GLU A 172 31.23 -8.81 2.45
C GLU A 172 31.22 -7.37 2.97
N VAL A 173 32.25 -7.00 3.69
CA VAL A 173 32.45 -5.62 4.16
C VAL A 173 32.79 -4.73 2.98
N ILE A 174 31.91 -3.76 2.69
CA ILE A 174 32.08 -2.83 1.58
C ILE A 174 32.67 -1.48 2.01
N ALA A 175 32.48 -1.10 3.26
CA ALA A 175 32.99 0.14 3.81
C ALA A 175 33.36 -0.02 5.29
N VAL A 176 34.31 0.80 5.74
CA VAL A 176 34.61 0.99 7.16
C VAL A 176 34.37 2.46 7.47
N LEU A 177 33.55 2.73 8.46
CA LEU A 177 33.21 4.07 8.90
C LEU A 177 33.80 4.30 10.31
N THR A 178 34.33 5.49 10.54
CA THR A 178 34.87 5.89 11.84
C THR A 178 33.93 6.90 12.49
N ASP A 179 33.52 6.65 13.72
CA ASP A 179 32.67 7.56 14.48
C ASP A 179 33.46 8.75 15.04
N GLU A 180 32.77 9.68 15.71
CA GLU A 180 33.37 10.87 16.33
C GLU A 180 34.35 10.53 17.45
N THR A 181 34.28 9.33 18.01
CA THR A 181 35.19 8.85 19.07
C THR A 181 36.43 8.14 18.50
N GLY A 182 36.52 7.97 17.18
CA GLY A 182 37.59 7.26 16.52
C GLY A 182 37.41 5.74 16.44
N LYS A 183 36.20 5.23 16.76
CA LYS A 183 35.89 3.82 16.68
C LYS A 183 35.48 3.46 15.23
N ASP A 184 36.09 2.42 14.69
CA ASP A 184 35.77 1.88 13.38
C ASP A 184 34.59 0.93 13.44
N VAL A 185 33.67 1.05 12.46
CA VAL A 185 32.52 0.17 12.28
C VAL A 185 32.46 -0.30 10.84
N GLU A 186 32.32 -1.61 10.67
CA GLU A 186 32.20 -2.24 9.35
C GLU A 186 30.77 -2.15 8.82
N VAL A 187 30.62 -1.91 7.53
CA VAL A 187 29.34 -1.84 6.82
C VAL A 187 29.33 -2.85 5.70
N THR A 188 28.26 -3.66 5.68
CA THR A 188 27.96 -4.60 4.58
C THR A 188 26.78 -4.08 3.74
N MET A 189 26.36 -4.82 2.73
CA MET A 189 25.21 -4.44 1.90
C MET A 189 23.86 -4.63 2.60
N ILE A 190 23.82 -5.28 3.75
CA ILE A 190 22.59 -5.56 4.50
C ILE A 190 22.57 -4.82 5.82
N GLN A 191 21.37 -4.53 6.29
CA GLN A 191 21.10 -3.99 7.60
C GLN A 191 19.79 -4.54 8.16
N ARG A 192 19.57 -4.39 9.45
CA ARG A 192 18.34 -4.78 10.14
C ARG A 192 17.67 -3.57 10.75
N TRP A 193 16.34 -3.57 10.71
CA TRP A 193 15.55 -2.49 11.29
C TRP A 193 14.26 -3.03 11.91
N PRO A 194 13.85 -2.53 13.09
CA PRO A 194 12.59 -2.92 13.72
C PRO A 194 11.38 -2.52 12.89
N VAL A 195 10.48 -3.46 12.62
CA VAL A 195 9.33 -3.23 11.71
C VAL A 195 8.31 -2.23 12.28
N LYS A 196 8.16 -2.16 13.60
CA LYS A 196 7.22 -1.23 14.26
C LYS A 196 7.77 0.18 14.45
N ARG A 197 8.97 0.43 13.99
CA ARG A 197 9.62 1.73 14.07
C ARG A 197 9.79 2.34 12.69
N ALA A 198 9.31 3.58 12.52
CA ALA A 198 9.46 4.29 11.25
C ALA A 198 10.93 4.61 10.94
N ILE A 199 11.32 4.54 9.68
CA ILE A 199 12.61 5.01 9.18
C ILE A 199 12.48 6.52 8.93
N THR A 200 13.22 7.32 9.69
CA THR A 200 13.12 8.79 9.66
C THR A 200 14.41 9.46 9.22
N CYS A 201 15.26 8.76 8.46
CA CYS A 201 16.55 9.27 7.96
C CYS A 201 16.38 10.18 6.73
N TYR A 202 15.57 11.21 6.84
CA TYR A 202 15.32 12.21 5.81
C TYR A 202 15.38 13.62 6.40
N LYS A 203 15.55 14.63 5.55
CA LYS A 203 15.63 16.03 5.99
C LYS A 203 14.25 16.56 6.41
N GLU A 204 13.25 16.35 5.58
CA GLU A 204 11.89 16.82 5.82
C GLU A 204 10.86 15.96 5.08
N LYS A 205 9.63 16.03 5.54
CA LYS A 205 8.48 15.35 4.95
C LYS A 205 7.39 16.37 4.66
N PRO A 206 7.47 17.07 3.52
CA PRO A 206 6.49 18.07 3.15
C PRO A 206 5.15 17.42 2.77
N ARG A 207 4.11 18.22 2.65
CA ARG A 207 2.83 17.76 2.12
C ARG A 207 3.00 17.29 0.68
N PRO A 208 2.58 16.05 0.33
CA PRO A 208 2.70 15.55 -1.02
C PRO A 208 1.77 16.31 -1.97
N TYR A 209 2.22 16.56 -3.22
CA TYR A 209 1.50 17.39 -4.18
C TYR A 209 1.59 16.89 -5.62
N LYS A 210 2.51 16.00 -5.96
CA LYS A 210 2.66 15.51 -7.33
C LYS A 210 1.66 14.41 -7.61
N LEU A 211 0.91 14.52 -8.71
CA LEU A 211 -0.04 13.49 -9.14
C LEU A 211 0.68 12.15 -9.35
N LEU A 212 0.13 11.08 -8.79
CA LEU A 212 0.47 9.72 -9.16
C LEU A 212 -0.46 9.27 -10.28
N GLU A 213 0.08 9.13 -11.49
CA GLU A 213 -0.69 8.68 -12.65
C GLU A 213 -0.96 7.16 -12.55
N THR A 214 -2.22 6.78 -12.47
CA THR A 214 -2.64 5.38 -12.39
C THR A 214 -3.21 4.84 -13.71
N GLY A 215 -3.51 5.72 -14.66
CA GLY A 215 -4.19 5.37 -15.90
C GLY A 215 -5.67 5.03 -15.71
N VAL A 216 -6.20 5.08 -14.49
CA VAL A 216 -7.59 4.85 -14.16
C VAL A 216 -8.32 6.19 -14.04
N ARG A 217 -9.27 6.46 -14.94
CA ARG A 217 -9.93 7.77 -15.04
C ARG A 217 -10.69 8.19 -13.79
N THR A 218 -11.34 7.26 -13.12
CA THR A 218 -12.06 7.55 -11.86
C THR A 218 -11.13 7.99 -10.74
N ILE A 219 -9.86 7.61 -10.80
CA ILE A 219 -8.82 8.03 -9.86
C ILE A 219 -8.17 9.32 -10.36
N ASP A 220 -7.48 9.28 -11.48
CA ASP A 220 -6.68 10.41 -11.97
C ASP A 220 -7.50 11.66 -12.27
N THR A 221 -8.67 11.49 -12.89
CA THR A 221 -9.53 12.63 -13.27
C THR A 221 -10.40 13.09 -12.10
N VAL A 222 -11.07 12.17 -11.42
CA VAL A 222 -12.14 12.53 -10.47
C VAL A 222 -11.64 12.66 -9.04
N ASN A 223 -10.87 11.69 -8.56
CA ASN A 223 -10.37 11.64 -7.19
C ASN A 223 -8.87 11.29 -7.18
N PRO A 224 -8.00 12.22 -7.57
CA PRO A 224 -6.58 11.96 -7.74
C PRO A 224 -5.88 11.61 -6.44
N ILE A 225 -4.92 10.70 -6.54
CA ILE A 225 -3.94 10.41 -5.51
C ILE A 225 -2.58 10.98 -5.92
N VAL A 226 -1.78 11.34 -4.95
CA VAL A 226 -0.45 11.94 -5.17
C VAL A 226 0.66 10.99 -4.77
N GLU A 227 1.85 11.18 -5.31
CA GLU A 227 3.06 10.48 -4.87
C GLU A 227 3.34 10.76 -3.39
N GLY A 228 3.39 9.71 -2.59
CA GLY A 228 3.49 9.84 -1.13
C GLY A 228 2.16 10.08 -0.43
N GLY A 229 1.05 9.99 -1.16
CA GLY A 229 -0.29 10.13 -0.62
C GLY A 229 -0.82 8.86 0.07
N THR A 230 -1.96 9.01 0.70
CA THR A 230 -2.68 7.93 1.37
C THR A 230 -4.08 7.79 0.83
N GLY A 231 -4.50 6.57 0.58
CA GLY A 231 -5.85 6.26 0.12
C GLY A 231 -6.33 4.92 0.65
N PHE A 232 -7.62 4.66 0.55
CA PHE A 232 -8.15 3.35 0.83
C PHE A 232 -9.40 3.04 0.01
N ILE A 233 -9.60 1.76 -0.23
CA ILE A 233 -10.65 1.23 -1.09
C ILE A 233 -11.53 0.33 -0.22
N PRO A 234 -12.60 0.84 0.38
CA PRO A 234 -13.58 -0.02 1.04
C PRO A 234 -14.57 -0.56 0.01
N GLY A 235 -14.92 -1.81 0.15
CA GLY A 235 -15.92 -2.41 -0.70
C GLY A 235 -16.33 -3.82 -0.31
N PRO A 236 -17.62 -4.19 -0.56
CA PRO A 236 -18.09 -5.55 -0.39
C PRO A 236 -17.35 -6.54 -1.30
N PHE A 237 -17.48 -7.81 -0.98
CA PHE A 237 -16.99 -8.87 -1.84
C PHE A 237 -17.68 -8.83 -3.22
N GLY A 238 -16.91 -9.04 -4.28
CA GLY A 238 -17.44 -9.09 -5.66
C GLY A 238 -17.62 -7.75 -6.36
N THR A 239 -17.20 -6.63 -5.74
CA THR A 239 -17.26 -5.29 -6.36
C THR A 239 -16.06 -4.94 -7.24
N GLY A 240 -15.17 -5.90 -7.52
CA GLY A 240 -13.99 -5.68 -8.36
C GLY A 240 -12.81 -5.03 -7.63
N LYS A 241 -12.74 -5.14 -6.30
CA LYS A 241 -11.65 -4.60 -5.47
C LYS A 241 -10.27 -5.08 -5.93
N THR A 242 -10.10 -6.38 -6.11
CA THR A 242 -8.84 -6.99 -6.56
C THR A 242 -8.46 -6.55 -7.98
N VAL A 243 -9.42 -6.46 -8.89
CA VAL A 243 -9.18 -5.98 -10.27
C VAL A 243 -8.68 -4.54 -10.26
N LEU A 244 -9.27 -3.67 -9.45
CA LEU A 244 -8.83 -2.28 -9.30
C LEU A 244 -7.42 -2.19 -8.71
N GLN A 245 -7.12 -2.99 -7.69
CA GLN A 245 -5.78 -3.04 -7.11
C GLN A 245 -4.72 -3.51 -8.10
N HIS A 246 -5.00 -4.57 -8.86
CA HIS A 246 -4.09 -5.07 -9.89
C HIS A 246 -3.88 -4.01 -10.99
N ALA A 247 -4.93 -3.32 -11.41
CA ALA A 247 -4.83 -2.24 -12.39
C ALA A 247 -3.94 -1.10 -11.88
N ILE A 248 -4.12 -0.64 -10.65
CA ILE A 248 -3.30 0.40 -10.05
C ILE A 248 -1.84 -0.08 -9.93
N SER A 249 -1.61 -1.27 -9.43
CA SER A 249 -0.26 -1.84 -9.25
C SER A 249 0.51 -1.97 -10.56
N LYS A 250 -0.19 -2.37 -11.63
CA LYS A 250 0.39 -2.56 -12.96
C LYS A 250 0.69 -1.23 -13.66
N GLN A 251 -0.17 -0.24 -13.51
CA GLN A 251 -0.20 0.97 -14.34
C GLN A 251 0.36 2.20 -13.66
N ALA A 252 0.40 2.25 -12.32
CA ALA A 252 0.89 3.40 -11.60
C ALA A 252 2.37 3.69 -11.90
N GLU A 253 2.71 4.96 -12.01
CA GLU A 253 4.08 5.42 -12.15
C GLU A 253 4.84 5.28 -10.83
N ALA A 254 5.24 4.06 -10.50
CA ALA A 254 6.04 3.75 -9.33
C ALA A 254 7.27 2.92 -9.74
N ASP A 255 8.39 3.14 -9.06
CA ASP A 255 9.60 2.36 -9.30
C ASP A 255 9.50 0.97 -8.67
N ILE A 256 8.90 0.89 -7.49
CA ILE A 256 8.72 -0.33 -6.70
C ILE A 256 7.25 -0.48 -6.31
N VAL A 257 6.74 -1.69 -6.43
CA VAL A 257 5.40 -2.07 -5.96
C VAL A 257 5.55 -3.11 -4.86
N ILE A 258 4.88 -2.88 -3.73
CA ILE A 258 4.82 -3.84 -2.63
C ILE A 258 3.35 -4.20 -2.41
N ILE A 259 3.06 -5.49 -2.45
CA ILE A 259 1.72 -6.01 -2.18
C ILE A 259 1.74 -6.75 -0.86
N ALA A 260 0.97 -6.27 0.10
CA ALA A 260 0.80 -6.90 1.39
C ALA A 260 -0.58 -7.57 1.46
N ALA A 261 -0.61 -8.89 1.39
CA ALA A 261 -1.81 -9.70 1.64
C ALA A 261 -1.89 -10.01 3.13
N CYS A 262 -2.74 -9.29 3.85
CA CYS A 262 -2.85 -9.35 5.31
C CYS A 262 -4.02 -10.22 5.73
N GLY A 263 -3.77 -11.49 6.02
CA GLY A 263 -4.77 -12.42 6.52
C GLY A 263 -5.82 -12.81 5.49
N GLU A 264 -5.48 -12.78 4.21
CA GLU A 264 -6.36 -13.21 3.12
C GLU A 264 -6.55 -14.73 3.10
N ARG A 265 -7.57 -15.18 2.38
CA ARG A 265 -7.81 -16.62 2.21
C ARG A 265 -6.69 -17.26 1.41
N ALA A 266 -6.37 -18.51 1.73
CA ALA A 266 -5.29 -19.22 1.07
C ALA A 266 -5.41 -19.28 -0.47
N ASN A 267 -6.63 -19.46 -0.99
CA ASN A 267 -6.90 -19.47 -2.43
C ASN A 267 -6.68 -18.09 -3.09
N GLU A 268 -7.01 -16.99 -2.43
CA GLU A 268 -6.77 -15.63 -2.92
C GLU A 268 -5.25 -15.33 -2.96
N VAL A 269 -4.51 -15.80 -1.98
CA VAL A 269 -3.04 -15.68 -1.96
C VAL A 269 -2.39 -16.50 -3.08
N VAL A 270 -2.88 -17.73 -3.32
CA VAL A 270 -2.42 -18.56 -4.44
C VAL A 270 -2.72 -17.88 -5.78
N GLU A 271 -3.88 -17.25 -5.93
CA GLU A 271 -4.25 -16.49 -7.12
C GLU A 271 -3.24 -15.35 -7.37
N ILE A 272 -2.90 -14.56 -6.35
CA ILE A 272 -1.87 -13.53 -6.46
C ILE A 272 -0.53 -14.12 -6.91
N PHE A 273 -0.10 -15.25 -6.35
CA PHE A 273 1.16 -15.89 -6.72
C PHE A 273 1.18 -16.46 -8.13
N THR A 274 0.04 -16.84 -8.69
CA THR A 274 -0.07 -17.40 -10.04
C THR A 274 -0.31 -16.35 -11.10
N GLU A 275 -1.14 -15.37 -10.85
CA GLU A 275 -1.51 -14.34 -11.82
C GLU A 275 -0.52 -13.17 -11.88
N PHE A 276 -0.03 -12.70 -10.73
CA PHE A 276 0.80 -11.52 -10.66
C PHE A 276 2.13 -11.64 -11.43
N PRO A 277 2.84 -12.78 -11.41
CA PRO A 277 4.05 -12.98 -12.22
C PRO A 277 3.83 -12.92 -13.72
N GLU A 278 2.61 -13.13 -14.21
CA GLU A 278 2.28 -13.07 -15.63
C GLU A 278 1.93 -11.65 -16.12
N LEU A 279 1.71 -10.71 -15.21
CA LEU A 279 1.42 -9.33 -15.56
C LEU A 279 2.64 -8.65 -16.20
N ILE A 280 2.36 -7.89 -17.26
CA ILE A 280 3.38 -7.10 -17.98
C ILE A 280 3.24 -5.63 -17.57
N ASP A 281 4.36 -5.03 -17.22
CA ASP A 281 4.46 -3.60 -16.94
C ASP A 281 4.29 -2.80 -18.24
N PRO A 282 3.24 -1.99 -18.39
CA PRO A 282 3.01 -1.23 -19.61
C PRO A 282 4.07 -0.16 -19.89
N HIS A 283 4.82 0.28 -18.88
CA HIS A 283 5.86 1.30 -19.03
C HIS A 283 7.17 0.75 -19.57
N THR A 284 7.52 -0.48 -19.20
CA THR A 284 8.81 -1.10 -19.55
C THR A 284 8.69 -2.28 -20.50
N GLY A 285 7.52 -2.86 -20.67
CA GLY A 285 7.28 -4.09 -21.44
C GLY A 285 7.84 -5.36 -20.75
N ARG A 286 8.38 -5.24 -19.55
CA ARG A 286 8.92 -6.34 -18.74
C ARG A 286 7.86 -6.88 -17.79
N LYS A 287 8.15 -8.02 -17.14
CA LYS A 287 7.26 -8.56 -16.10
C LYS A 287 7.17 -7.61 -14.91
N LEU A 288 5.96 -7.33 -14.48
CA LEU A 288 5.70 -6.47 -13.32
C LEU A 288 6.37 -7.00 -12.05
N MET A 289 6.48 -8.32 -11.91
CA MET A 289 7.12 -8.97 -10.77
C MET A 289 8.60 -8.57 -10.58
N GLU A 290 9.30 -8.14 -11.65
CA GLU A 290 10.69 -7.68 -11.55
C GLU A 290 10.87 -6.47 -10.62
N ARG A 291 9.84 -5.63 -10.48
CA ARG A 291 9.82 -4.47 -9.57
C ARG A 291 8.88 -4.64 -8.39
N THR A 292 8.46 -5.85 -8.10
CA THR A 292 7.43 -6.15 -7.09
C THR A 292 7.97 -7.03 -5.97
N ILE A 293 7.49 -6.76 -4.75
CA ILE A 293 7.68 -7.59 -3.57
C ILE A 293 6.30 -7.97 -3.05
N ILE A 294 6.07 -9.24 -2.78
CA ILE A 294 4.82 -9.74 -2.21
C ILE A 294 5.07 -10.18 -0.77
N ILE A 295 4.32 -9.62 0.16
CA ILE A 295 4.27 -10.03 1.56
C ILE A 295 2.93 -10.73 1.76
N ALA A 296 2.94 -12.05 1.88
CA ALA A 296 1.72 -12.84 1.98
C ALA A 296 1.56 -13.45 3.38
N ASN A 297 0.42 -13.17 3.98
CA ASN A 297 0.01 -13.77 5.24
C ASN A 297 -1.43 -14.25 5.12
N THR A 298 -1.68 -15.53 5.39
CA THR A 298 -3.03 -16.10 5.26
C THR A 298 -3.83 -15.97 6.54
N SER A 299 -5.16 -16.09 6.43
CA SER A 299 -6.09 -16.04 7.56
C SER A 299 -5.88 -17.19 8.57
N ASN A 300 -5.22 -18.26 8.15
CA ASN A 300 -4.92 -19.42 9.01
C ASN A 300 -3.67 -19.22 9.89
N MET A 301 -2.88 -18.20 9.60
CA MET A 301 -1.71 -17.86 10.42
C MET A 301 -2.11 -17.23 11.74
N PRO A 302 -1.28 -17.37 12.78
CA PRO A 302 -1.54 -16.76 14.08
C PRO A 302 -1.69 -15.25 14.04
N VAL A 303 -2.41 -14.69 15.01
CA VAL A 303 -2.77 -13.29 15.13
C VAL A 303 -1.56 -12.36 15.05
N ALA A 304 -0.48 -12.69 15.78
CA ALA A 304 0.71 -11.85 15.79
C ALA A 304 1.42 -11.76 14.43
N ALA A 305 1.42 -12.85 13.66
CA ALA A 305 1.98 -12.86 12.31
C ALA A 305 1.14 -12.00 11.35
N ARG A 306 -0.19 -12.04 11.47
CA ARG A 306 -1.10 -11.16 10.70
C ARG A 306 -0.88 -9.69 11.05
N GLU A 307 -0.72 -9.37 12.31
CA GLU A 307 -0.45 -8.00 12.77
C GLU A 307 0.91 -7.50 12.27
N ALA A 308 1.95 -8.32 12.31
CA ALA A 308 3.30 -7.95 11.89
C ALA A 308 3.44 -7.70 10.37
N SER A 309 2.65 -8.36 9.53
CA SER A 309 2.80 -8.34 8.07
C SER A 309 2.73 -6.94 7.45
N VAL A 310 1.82 -6.10 7.94
CA VAL A 310 1.68 -4.71 7.44
C VAL A 310 2.90 -3.86 7.80
N TYR A 311 3.46 -4.05 8.98
CA TYR A 311 4.66 -3.32 9.42
C TYR A 311 5.91 -3.77 8.65
N THR A 312 6.02 -5.05 8.36
CA THR A 312 7.11 -5.58 7.51
C THR A 312 7.06 -4.95 6.12
N ALA A 313 5.91 -4.93 5.50
CA ALA A 313 5.72 -4.32 4.18
C ALA A 313 6.03 -2.81 4.20
N MET A 314 5.55 -2.08 5.19
CA MET A 314 5.80 -0.64 5.31
C MET A 314 7.29 -0.35 5.54
N THR A 315 7.98 -1.13 6.34
CA THR A 315 9.42 -0.96 6.58
C THR A 315 10.24 -1.15 5.32
N ILE A 316 9.92 -2.18 4.52
CA ILE A 316 10.56 -2.39 3.22
C ILE A 316 10.27 -1.21 2.27
N ALA A 317 9.06 -0.69 2.27
CA ALA A 317 8.70 0.48 1.49
C ALA A 317 9.52 1.73 1.90
N GLU A 318 9.65 1.98 3.18
CA GLU A 318 10.47 3.09 3.70
C GLU A 318 11.96 2.93 3.38
N TYR A 319 12.45 1.69 3.35
CA TYR A 319 13.83 1.40 2.95
C TYR A 319 14.09 1.81 1.50
N TYR A 320 13.24 1.41 0.56
CA TYR A 320 13.36 1.81 -0.84
C TYR A 320 13.10 3.32 -1.05
N ARG A 321 12.23 3.93 -0.26
CA ARG A 321 12.04 5.39 -0.26
C ARG A 321 13.33 6.13 0.08
N SER A 322 14.10 5.62 1.02
CA SER A 322 15.39 6.19 1.43
C SER A 322 16.45 6.14 0.34
N MET A 323 16.22 5.37 -0.72
CA MET A 323 17.06 5.32 -1.94
C MET A 323 16.66 6.34 -3.01
N GLY A 324 15.66 7.19 -2.73
CA GLY A 324 15.12 8.13 -3.71
C GLY A 324 14.13 7.51 -4.70
N LEU A 325 13.58 6.35 -4.42
CA LEU A 325 12.61 5.64 -5.25
C LEU A 325 11.16 5.99 -4.88
N LYS A 326 10.28 5.85 -5.87
CA LYS A 326 8.84 5.97 -5.72
C LYS A 326 8.26 4.60 -5.43
N VAL A 327 7.73 4.40 -4.24
CA VAL A 327 7.17 3.12 -3.80
C VAL A 327 5.66 3.22 -3.72
N LEU A 328 4.97 2.25 -4.30
CA LEU A 328 3.54 2.03 -4.12
C LEU A 328 3.36 0.80 -3.22
N LEU A 329 2.78 1.01 -2.04
CA LEU A 329 2.40 -0.05 -1.12
C LEU A 329 0.89 -0.25 -1.15
N MET A 330 0.46 -1.44 -1.50
CA MET A 330 -0.95 -1.84 -1.47
C MET A 330 -1.15 -2.93 -0.43
N ALA A 331 -2.08 -2.72 0.50
CA ALA A 331 -2.41 -3.69 1.54
C ALA A 331 -3.85 -4.21 1.36
N ASP A 332 -4.00 -5.50 1.22
CA ASP A 332 -5.28 -6.22 1.17
C ASP A 332 -5.35 -7.29 2.29
N SER A 333 -6.22 -7.23 3.26
CA SER A 333 -7.04 -6.08 3.60
C SER A 333 -6.67 -5.60 5.01
N THR A 334 -6.71 -4.29 5.23
CA THR A 334 -6.42 -3.72 6.56
C THR A 334 -7.49 -4.08 7.60
N SER A 335 -8.67 -4.53 7.17
CA SER A 335 -9.68 -5.11 8.06
C SER A 335 -9.16 -6.34 8.82
N ARG A 336 -8.37 -7.18 8.17
CA ARG A 336 -7.79 -8.37 8.79
C ARG A 336 -6.71 -8.02 9.81
N TRP A 337 -5.94 -6.97 9.52
CA TRP A 337 -5.03 -6.40 10.50
C TRP A 337 -5.77 -5.86 11.73
N ALA A 338 -6.84 -5.10 11.54
CA ALA A 338 -7.66 -4.61 12.64
C ALA A 338 -8.33 -5.74 13.43
N GLN A 339 -8.76 -6.82 12.77
CA GLN A 339 -9.23 -8.03 13.46
C GLN A 339 -8.15 -8.67 14.33
N ALA A 340 -6.90 -8.71 13.86
CA ALA A 340 -5.78 -9.20 14.66
C ALA A 340 -5.59 -8.35 15.93
N LEU A 341 -5.64 -7.03 15.80
CA LEU A 341 -5.59 -6.10 16.95
C LEU A 341 -6.73 -6.35 17.93
N ARG A 342 -7.95 -6.56 17.45
CA ARG A 342 -9.11 -6.89 18.27
C ARG A 342 -8.94 -8.21 19.04
N GLU A 343 -8.47 -9.26 18.35
CA GLU A 343 -8.22 -10.54 18.99
C GLU A 343 -7.16 -10.47 20.08
N MET A 344 -6.09 -9.70 19.85
CA MET A 344 -5.02 -9.49 20.84
C MET A 344 -5.54 -8.74 22.07
N SER A 345 -6.24 -7.63 21.88
CA SER A 345 -6.81 -6.81 22.95
C SER A 345 -7.80 -7.62 23.80
N ASN A 346 -8.67 -8.39 23.16
CA ASN A 346 -9.66 -9.22 23.86
C ASN A 346 -8.99 -10.33 24.70
N ARG A 347 -7.89 -10.93 24.22
CA ARG A 347 -7.14 -11.94 24.99
C ARG A 347 -6.38 -11.35 26.17
N LEU A 348 -6.01 -10.08 26.09
CA LEU A 348 -5.38 -9.33 27.18
C LEU A 348 -6.40 -8.76 28.18
N GLU A 349 -7.71 -9.03 27.97
CA GLU A 349 -8.80 -8.52 28.79
C GLU A 349 -8.77 -6.99 28.94
N GLU A 350 -8.35 -6.29 27.89
CA GLU A 350 -8.37 -4.83 27.85
C GLU A 350 -9.81 -4.31 27.72
N LEU A 351 -10.04 -3.08 28.18
CA LEU A 351 -11.34 -2.44 28.03
C LEU A 351 -11.67 -2.28 26.53
N PRO A 352 -12.78 -2.85 26.05
CA PRO A 352 -13.10 -2.79 24.64
C PRO A 352 -13.64 -1.41 24.23
N GLY A 353 -13.25 -0.97 23.05
CA GLY A 353 -13.89 0.11 22.32
C GLY A 353 -15.11 -0.35 21.53
N PRO A 354 -15.62 0.48 20.59
CA PRO A 354 -16.72 0.12 19.71
C PRO A 354 -16.46 -1.21 18.96
N ASP A 355 -17.46 -2.07 18.87
CA ASP A 355 -17.40 -3.39 18.23
C ASP A 355 -16.24 -4.28 18.74
N ALA A 356 -15.88 -4.13 20.01
CA ALA A 356 -14.80 -4.83 20.70
C ALA A 356 -13.40 -4.62 20.09
N PHE A 357 -13.19 -3.57 19.30
CA PHE A 357 -11.87 -3.14 18.88
C PHE A 357 -11.11 -2.47 20.04
N PRO A 358 -9.75 -2.39 19.97
CA PRO A 358 -8.99 -1.61 20.93
C PRO A 358 -9.45 -0.15 21.01
N MET A 359 -9.45 0.44 22.20
CA MET A 359 -9.83 1.86 22.37
C MET A 359 -8.91 2.82 21.63
N ASP A 360 -7.65 2.43 21.41
CA ASP A 360 -6.63 3.19 20.72
C ASP A 360 -6.51 2.86 19.21
N LEU A 361 -7.49 2.13 18.64
CA LEU A 361 -7.49 1.77 17.22
C LEU A 361 -7.24 2.97 16.31
N SER A 362 -7.84 4.13 16.62
CA SER A 362 -7.64 5.34 15.83
C SER A 362 -6.20 5.82 15.83
N ALA A 363 -5.52 5.74 16.96
CA ALA A 363 -4.11 6.12 17.09
C ALA A 363 -3.20 5.13 16.36
N ILE A 364 -3.47 3.83 16.46
CA ILE A 364 -2.70 2.78 15.76
C ILE A 364 -2.79 2.98 14.24
N VAL A 365 -4.01 3.16 13.72
CA VAL A 365 -4.23 3.40 12.28
C VAL A 365 -3.57 4.71 11.83
N ALA A 366 -3.72 5.79 12.60
CA ALA A 366 -3.12 7.09 12.28
C ALA A 366 -1.58 7.01 12.24
N ASN A 367 -0.96 6.37 13.22
CA ASN A 367 0.50 6.20 13.27
C ASN A 367 1.03 5.36 12.11
N PHE A 368 0.29 4.34 11.70
CA PHE A 368 0.67 3.53 10.55
C PHE A 368 0.59 4.31 9.24
N TYR A 369 -0.53 4.98 8.97
CA TYR A 369 -0.70 5.81 7.77
C TYR A 369 0.27 6.98 7.71
N ALA A 370 0.67 7.53 8.86
CA ALA A 370 1.66 8.61 8.95
C ALA A 370 3.07 8.20 8.46
N ARG A 371 3.37 6.91 8.39
CA ARG A 371 4.64 6.40 7.85
C ARG A 371 4.75 6.58 6.33
N ALA A 372 3.64 6.56 5.60
CA ALA A 372 3.62 6.90 4.20
C ALA A 372 3.92 8.40 4.00
N GLY A 373 4.48 8.78 2.87
CA GLY A 373 4.71 10.17 2.55
C GLY A 373 5.78 10.42 1.52
N TYR A 374 5.83 11.65 1.08
CA TYR A 374 6.86 12.21 0.22
C TYR A 374 7.94 12.86 1.09
N VAL A 375 9.19 12.54 0.83
CA VAL A 375 10.31 13.03 1.65
C VAL A 375 11.39 13.67 0.79
N HIS A 376 12.03 14.69 1.37
CA HIS A 376 13.30 15.23 0.88
C HIS A 376 14.42 14.58 1.68
N LEU A 377 15.29 13.86 0.99
CA LEU A 377 16.45 13.21 1.59
C LEU A 377 17.54 14.23 1.94
N ASN A 378 18.44 13.86 2.84
CA ASN A 378 19.53 14.75 3.28
C ASN A 378 20.49 15.16 2.13
N ASN A 379 20.57 14.37 1.07
CA ASN A 379 21.39 14.66 -0.13
C ASN A 379 20.68 15.51 -1.20
N GLY A 380 19.45 15.97 -0.96
CA GLY A 380 18.65 16.75 -1.89
C GLY A 380 17.78 15.94 -2.86
N GLU A 381 17.92 14.62 -2.89
CA GLU A 381 17.03 13.74 -3.65
C GLU A 381 15.67 13.58 -2.96
N THR A 382 14.70 13.05 -3.68
CA THR A 382 13.34 12.85 -3.20
C THR A 382 12.94 11.38 -3.32
N GLY A 383 12.13 10.92 -2.38
CA GLY A 383 11.54 9.59 -2.40
C GLY A 383 10.12 9.63 -1.88
N SER A 384 9.34 8.61 -2.17
CA SER A 384 7.95 8.56 -1.72
C SER A 384 7.48 7.14 -1.42
N VAL A 385 6.58 7.03 -0.44
CA VAL A 385 5.74 5.85 -0.20
C VAL A 385 4.30 6.27 -0.32
N THR A 386 3.63 5.80 -1.35
CA THR A 386 2.18 5.93 -1.52
C THR A 386 1.51 4.69 -0.95
N PHE A 387 0.61 4.87 -0.02
CA PHE A 387 -0.10 3.76 0.63
C PHE A 387 -1.57 3.74 0.24
N ILE A 388 -2.02 2.61 -0.29
CA ILE A 388 -3.43 2.33 -0.59
C ILE A 388 -3.83 1.06 0.15
N GLY A 389 -4.64 1.20 1.19
CA GLY A 389 -5.22 0.09 1.92
C GLY A 389 -6.58 -0.29 1.35
N THR A 390 -7.00 -1.54 1.55
CA THR A 390 -8.36 -1.95 1.30
C THR A 390 -9.05 -2.30 2.60
N VAL A 391 -10.34 -2.09 2.63
CA VAL A 391 -11.19 -2.45 3.76
C VAL A 391 -12.35 -3.28 3.22
N SER A 392 -12.62 -4.41 3.86
CA SER A 392 -13.79 -5.25 3.57
C SER A 392 -14.78 -5.14 4.73
N PRO A 393 -15.63 -4.11 4.75
CA PRO A 393 -16.55 -3.90 5.86
C PRO A 393 -17.59 -5.01 5.90
N ALA A 394 -17.88 -5.51 7.10
CA ALA A 394 -18.89 -6.55 7.31
C ALA A 394 -20.27 -6.05 6.84
N GLY A 395 -20.91 -6.82 5.94
CA GLY A 395 -22.21 -6.44 5.38
C GLY A 395 -22.21 -5.16 4.54
N GLY A 396 -21.05 -4.69 4.09
CA GLY A 396 -20.94 -3.44 3.33
C GLY A 396 -21.13 -2.16 4.17
N ASN A 397 -21.11 -2.25 5.49
CA ASN A 397 -21.33 -1.11 6.39
C ASN A 397 -20.12 -0.20 6.48
N LEU A 398 -20.12 0.90 5.75
CA LEU A 398 -19.06 1.91 5.75
C LEU A 398 -18.95 2.72 7.06
N LYS A 399 -19.85 2.50 8.02
CA LYS A 399 -19.83 3.15 9.35
C LYS A 399 -19.18 2.28 10.43
N GLU A 400 -18.61 1.14 10.04
CA GLU A 400 -17.90 0.28 10.99
C GLU A 400 -16.60 0.96 11.47
N PRO A 401 -16.08 0.62 12.69
CA PRO A 401 -14.97 1.36 13.30
C PRO A 401 -13.70 1.44 12.47
N VAL A 402 -13.34 0.38 11.74
CA VAL A 402 -12.12 0.36 10.92
C VAL A 402 -12.23 1.36 9.78
N THR A 403 -13.34 1.34 9.06
CA THR A 403 -13.60 2.27 7.95
C THR A 403 -13.66 3.72 8.45
N GLU A 404 -14.37 3.99 9.55
CA GLU A 404 -14.48 5.34 10.11
C GLU A 404 -13.13 5.88 10.60
N ASN A 405 -12.29 5.06 11.24
CA ASN A 405 -10.96 5.49 11.68
C ASN A 405 -10.02 5.69 10.50
N THR A 406 -10.12 4.86 9.47
CA THR A 406 -9.32 5.02 8.25
C THR A 406 -9.69 6.28 7.46
N LYS A 407 -10.99 6.63 7.37
CA LYS A 407 -11.46 7.89 6.77
C LYS A 407 -10.83 9.14 7.39
N LYS A 408 -10.56 9.11 8.70
CA LYS A 408 -9.97 10.26 9.40
C LYS A 408 -8.52 10.53 9.00
N VAL A 409 -7.80 9.51 8.55
CA VAL A 409 -6.37 9.59 8.28
C VAL A 409 -6.02 9.50 6.80
N ALA A 410 -6.72 8.68 6.02
CA ALA A 410 -6.54 8.58 4.59
C ALA A 410 -7.09 9.81 3.87
N ARG A 411 -6.35 10.33 2.89
CA ARG A 411 -6.73 11.54 2.14
C ARG A 411 -7.60 11.24 0.94
N CYS A 412 -7.54 10.01 0.41
CA CYS A 412 -8.38 9.55 -0.67
C CYS A 412 -9.28 8.39 -0.20
N PHE A 413 -10.50 8.40 -0.69
CA PHE A 413 -11.51 7.41 -0.37
C PHE A 413 -12.20 6.97 -1.66
N TYR A 414 -12.07 5.69 -2.00
CA TYR A 414 -12.63 5.08 -3.21
C TYR A 414 -13.66 4.03 -2.82
N ALA A 415 -14.87 4.47 -2.48
CA ALA A 415 -15.95 3.58 -2.05
C ALA A 415 -16.46 2.72 -3.21
N LEU A 416 -16.22 1.41 -3.14
CA LEU A 416 -16.82 0.46 -4.06
C LEU A 416 -18.26 0.17 -3.65
N GLU A 417 -19.18 0.24 -4.61
CA GLU A 417 -20.61 0.14 -4.40
C GLU A 417 -21.19 -1.09 -5.08
N GLN A 418 -21.97 -1.89 -4.35
CA GLN A 418 -22.58 -3.10 -4.86
C GLN A 418 -23.58 -2.80 -6.00
N GLU A 419 -24.37 -1.73 -5.88
CA GLU A 419 -25.34 -1.34 -6.90
C GLU A 419 -24.69 -1.06 -8.26
N ARG A 420 -23.52 -0.41 -8.26
CA ARG A 420 -22.75 -0.18 -9.49
C ARG A 420 -22.23 -1.49 -10.09
N ALA A 421 -21.74 -2.39 -9.24
CA ALA A 421 -21.27 -3.71 -9.65
C ALA A 421 -22.41 -4.56 -10.24
N ASP A 422 -23.58 -4.55 -9.62
CA ASP A 422 -24.79 -5.24 -10.11
C ASP A 422 -25.24 -4.72 -11.48
N ARG A 423 -25.07 -3.42 -11.70
CA ARG A 423 -25.31 -2.77 -13.01
C ARG A 423 -24.13 -2.92 -13.98
N LYS A 424 -23.08 -3.65 -13.62
CA LYS A 424 -21.84 -3.86 -14.40
C LYS A 424 -21.13 -2.55 -14.79
N ARG A 425 -21.20 -1.55 -13.91
CA ARG A 425 -20.50 -0.27 -14.06
C ARG A 425 -19.16 -0.35 -13.31
N TYR A 426 -18.13 -0.75 -14.01
CA TYR A 426 -16.77 -0.91 -13.46
C TYR A 426 -15.80 0.15 -13.98
N PRO A 427 -14.83 0.61 -13.13
CA PRO A 427 -14.69 0.31 -11.70
C PRO A 427 -15.93 0.76 -10.90
N ALA A 428 -16.37 -0.06 -9.94
CA ALA A 428 -17.60 0.20 -9.18
C ALA A 428 -17.44 1.29 -8.10
N VAL A 429 -16.56 2.25 -8.33
CA VAL A 429 -16.30 3.38 -7.43
C VAL A 429 -17.47 4.35 -7.45
N ASN A 430 -18.09 4.57 -6.29
CA ASN A 430 -19.16 5.56 -6.15
C ASN A 430 -18.59 6.97 -6.30
N PRO A 431 -19.00 7.75 -7.31
CA PRO A 431 -18.43 9.07 -7.59
C PRO A 431 -18.84 10.15 -6.58
N ILE A 432 -19.91 9.91 -5.82
CA ILE A 432 -20.50 10.88 -4.89
C ILE A 432 -19.91 10.70 -3.49
N ASP A 433 -19.83 9.47 -3.02
CA ASP A 433 -19.30 9.16 -1.69
C ASP A 433 -17.76 9.13 -1.65
N SER A 434 -17.14 8.89 -2.80
CA SER A 434 -15.67 8.93 -2.94
C SER A 434 -15.13 10.36 -2.97
N TYR A 435 -13.95 10.56 -2.44
CA TYR A 435 -13.31 11.88 -2.42
C TYR A 435 -11.79 11.79 -2.51
N SER A 436 -11.19 12.92 -2.87
CA SER A 436 -9.76 13.19 -2.73
C SER A 436 -9.57 14.55 -2.09
N LYS A 437 -9.00 14.59 -0.91
CA LYS A 437 -8.69 15.85 -0.21
C LYS A 437 -7.54 16.62 -0.86
N TYR A 438 -6.76 15.97 -1.73
CA TYR A 438 -5.67 16.63 -2.45
C TYR A 438 -6.17 17.72 -3.41
N LEU A 439 -7.40 17.60 -3.94
CA LEU A 439 -8.02 18.63 -4.76
C LEU A 439 -8.17 19.99 -4.06
N GLU A 440 -8.23 19.99 -2.73
CA GLU A 440 -8.40 21.18 -1.90
C GLU A 440 -7.06 21.87 -1.55
N TYR A 441 -5.93 21.20 -1.78
CA TYR A 441 -4.63 21.72 -1.38
C TYR A 441 -4.03 22.66 -2.41
N PRO A 442 -3.59 23.86 -2.00
CA PRO A 442 -3.04 24.86 -2.92
C PRO A 442 -1.85 24.34 -3.73
N GLU A 443 -0.97 23.57 -3.11
CA GLU A 443 0.23 23.02 -3.76
C GLU A 443 -0.12 22.04 -4.89
N PHE A 444 -1.16 21.24 -4.69
CA PHE A 444 -1.68 20.33 -5.72
C PHE A 444 -2.37 21.11 -6.85
N GLN A 445 -3.17 22.10 -6.51
CA GLN A 445 -3.86 22.96 -7.50
C GLN A 445 -2.86 23.69 -8.39
N GLU A 446 -1.79 24.24 -7.82
CA GLU A 446 -0.72 24.90 -8.56
C GLU A 446 0.03 23.90 -9.46
N TYR A 447 0.35 22.71 -8.94
CA TYR A 447 0.99 21.66 -9.72
C TYR A 447 0.14 21.24 -10.93
N ILE A 448 -1.15 20.98 -10.74
CA ILE A 448 -2.07 20.59 -11.82
C ILE A 448 -2.23 21.72 -12.83
N ALA A 449 -2.33 22.98 -12.40
CA ALA A 449 -2.44 24.12 -13.30
C ALA A 449 -1.23 24.24 -14.24
N GLY A 450 -0.03 23.95 -13.73
CA GLY A 450 1.20 23.97 -14.53
C GLY A 450 1.46 22.69 -15.32
N HIS A 451 0.99 21.54 -14.85
CA HIS A 451 1.30 20.23 -15.42
C HIS A 451 0.26 19.72 -16.42
N ILE A 452 -1.02 20.04 -16.22
CA ILE A 452 -2.12 19.65 -17.11
C ILE A 452 -2.76 20.90 -17.70
N SER A 453 -3.60 21.58 -16.93
CA SER A 453 -4.39 22.73 -17.36
C SER A 453 -4.84 23.58 -16.16
N PRO A 454 -4.83 24.92 -16.29
CA PRO A 454 -5.35 25.81 -15.25
C PRO A 454 -6.84 25.60 -14.94
N THR A 455 -7.61 25.02 -15.86
CA THR A 455 -9.07 24.82 -15.72
C THR A 455 -9.43 23.39 -15.29
N TRP A 456 -8.46 22.52 -15.08
CA TRP A 456 -8.69 21.10 -14.76
C TRP A 456 -9.52 20.93 -13.48
N ILE A 457 -9.12 21.55 -12.39
CA ILE A 457 -9.79 21.42 -11.08
C ILE A 457 -11.22 21.93 -11.14
N ASP A 458 -11.46 23.05 -11.81
CA ASP A 458 -12.81 23.62 -11.97
C ASP A 458 -13.72 22.67 -12.75
N LYS A 459 -13.21 22.08 -13.82
CA LYS A 459 -13.95 21.08 -14.62
C LYS A 459 -14.24 19.81 -13.82
N VAL A 460 -13.30 19.34 -13.03
CA VAL A 460 -13.51 18.19 -12.13
C VAL A 460 -14.61 18.48 -11.11
N ASN A 461 -14.58 19.64 -10.47
CA ASN A 461 -15.61 20.06 -9.53
C ASN A 461 -16.98 20.21 -10.21
N GLU A 462 -16.99 20.70 -11.45
CA GLU A 462 -18.22 20.82 -12.24
C GLU A 462 -18.84 19.45 -12.51
N ILE A 463 -18.06 18.47 -13.00
CA ILE A 463 -18.59 17.13 -13.27
C ILE A 463 -19.09 16.44 -11.99
N LYS A 464 -18.43 16.63 -10.87
CA LYS A 464 -18.90 16.12 -9.57
C LYS A 464 -20.26 16.71 -9.18
N THR A 465 -20.42 18.03 -9.33
CA THR A 465 -21.69 18.71 -9.05
C THR A 465 -22.81 18.21 -9.98
N ARG A 466 -22.50 18.00 -11.26
CA ARG A 466 -23.46 17.45 -12.22
C ARG A 466 -23.88 16.02 -11.91
N MET A 467 -22.94 15.18 -11.46
CA MET A 467 -23.25 13.82 -11.03
C MET A 467 -24.14 13.78 -9.79
N LEU A 468 -23.88 14.65 -8.81
CA LEU A 468 -24.72 14.77 -7.63
C LEU A 468 -26.16 15.18 -8.04
N ARG A 469 -26.29 16.19 -8.89
CA ARG A 469 -27.60 16.63 -9.37
C ARG A 469 -28.30 15.54 -10.20
N GLY A 470 -27.56 14.80 -11.01
CA GLY A 470 -28.10 13.65 -11.77
C GLY A 470 -28.65 12.55 -10.87
N LYS A 471 -27.98 12.27 -9.73
CA LYS A 471 -28.48 11.31 -8.73
C LYS A 471 -29.80 11.76 -8.12
N GLU A 472 -29.89 13.02 -7.70
CA GLU A 472 -31.13 13.58 -7.14
C GLU A 472 -32.31 13.46 -8.14
N ILE A 473 -32.05 13.73 -9.41
CA ILE A 473 -33.08 13.60 -10.45
C ILE A 473 -33.42 12.13 -10.72
N SER A 474 -32.43 11.24 -10.73
CA SER A 474 -32.67 9.80 -10.84
C SER A 474 -33.60 9.28 -9.74
N GLU A 475 -33.44 9.75 -8.52
CA GLU A 475 -34.34 9.41 -7.40
C GLU A 475 -35.77 9.94 -7.64
N GLN A 476 -35.90 11.15 -8.19
CA GLN A 476 -37.21 11.70 -8.56
C GLN A 476 -37.88 10.89 -9.68
N ILE A 477 -37.12 10.50 -10.71
CA ILE A 477 -37.62 9.66 -11.80
C ILE A 477 -38.09 8.30 -11.26
N ASN A 478 -37.34 7.69 -10.34
CA ASN A 478 -37.70 6.42 -9.73
C ASN A 478 -39.02 6.49 -8.91
N ILE A 479 -39.33 7.65 -8.33
CA ILE A 479 -40.55 7.87 -7.54
C ILE A 479 -41.75 8.25 -8.44
N LEU A 480 -41.55 9.16 -9.37
CA LEU A 480 -42.62 9.80 -10.15
C LEU A 480 -42.86 9.15 -11.52
N GLY A 481 -41.91 8.32 -11.98
CA GLY A 481 -41.89 7.81 -13.35
C GLY A 481 -41.33 8.83 -14.35
N ASP A 482 -40.99 8.35 -15.55
CA ASP A 482 -40.38 9.19 -16.59
C ASP A 482 -41.31 10.34 -17.04
N ASP A 483 -42.60 10.07 -17.14
CA ASP A 483 -43.59 11.08 -17.55
C ASP A 483 -43.91 12.10 -16.46
N GLY A 484 -43.59 11.79 -15.20
CA GLY A 484 -43.82 12.66 -14.05
C GLY A 484 -42.76 13.72 -13.84
N VAL A 485 -41.69 13.70 -14.63
CA VAL A 485 -40.51 14.59 -14.48
C VAL A 485 -40.36 15.46 -15.71
N PRO A 486 -40.10 16.78 -15.57
CA PRO A 486 -39.90 17.68 -16.71
C PRO A 486 -38.76 17.23 -17.64
N VAL A 487 -38.89 17.49 -18.95
CA VAL A 487 -37.90 17.10 -19.97
C VAL A 487 -36.52 17.67 -19.67
N GLU A 488 -36.43 18.88 -19.16
CA GLU A 488 -35.18 19.53 -18.78
C GLU A 488 -34.42 18.74 -17.72
N TYR A 489 -35.12 18.08 -16.81
CA TYR A 489 -34.50 17.22 -15.77
C TYR A 489 -33.96 15.94 -16.39
N HIS A 490 -34.62 15.38 -17.37
CA HIS A 490 -34.08 14.25 -18.15
C HIS A 490 -32.78 14.65 -18.87
N VAL A 491 -32.65 15.86 -19.37
CA VAL A 491 -31.40 16.36 -19.96
C VAL A 491 -30.28 16.41 -18.91
N ILE A 492 -30.55 16.90 -17.73
CA ILE A 492 -29.57 16.93 -16.62
C ILE A 492 -29.16 15.51 -16.23
N PHE A 493 -30.11 14.61 -16.07
CA PHE A 493 -29.87 13.19 -15.78
C PHE A 493 -28.97 12.52 -16.82
N TRP A 494 -29.29 12.70 -18.11
CA TRP A 494 -28.51 12.09 -19.19
C TRP A 494 -27.13 12.72 -19.39
N LYS A 495 -26.93 13.99 -19.08
CA LYS A 495 -25.60 14.60 -18.99
C LYS A 495 -24.77 13.94 -17.89
N SER A 496 -25.38 13.61 -16.75
CA SER A 496 -24.73 12.85 -15.67
C SER A 496 -24.40 11.41 -16.11
N GLU A 497 -25.31 10.72 -16.81
CA GLU A 497 -25.07 9.41 -17.38
C GLU A 497 -23.93 9.41 -18.43
N LEU A 498 -23.84 10.46 -19.24
CA LEU A 498 -22.72 10.65 -20.16
C LEU A 498 -21.37 10.71 -19.42
N ILE A 499 -21.30 11.46 -18.33
CA ILE A 499 -20.09 11.54 -17.49
C ILE A 499 -19.74 10.16 -16.96
N ASP A 500 -20.70 9.44 -16.42
CA ASP A 500 -20.50 8.09 -15.87
C ASP A 500 -19.99 7.12 -16.94
N PHE A 501 -20.66 7.00 -18.08
CA PHE A 501 -20.29 6.06 -19.12
C PHE A 501 -18.98 6.39 -19.83
N VAL A 502 -18.61 7.65 -19.94
CA VAL A 502 -17.41 8.08 -20.68
C VAL A 502 -16.19 8.17 -19.79
N ILE A 503 -16.31 8.78 -18.62
CA ILE A 503 -15.18 9.06 -17.73
C ILE A 503 -15.02 7.99 -16.67
N LEU A 504 -16.08 7.61 -15.96
CA LEU A 504 -15.97 6.73 -14.80
C LEU A 504 -15.85 5.26 -15.18
N GLN A 505 -16.58 4.81 -16.19
CA GLN A 505 -16.52 3.41 -16.63
C GLN A 505 -15.30 3.18 -17.51
N GLN A 506 -14.55 2.15 -17.18
CA GLN A 506 -13.32 1.79 -17.86
C GLN A 506 -13.15 0.28 -17.85
N ASP A 507 -12.86 -0.30 -19.01
CA ASP A 507 -12.65 -1.74 -19.14
C ASP A 507 -11.21 -2.11 -18.80
N ALA A 508 -11.01 -2.72 -17.64
CA ALA A 508 -9.69 -3.14 -17.17
C ALA A 508 -9.06 -4.29 -18.00
N PHE A 509 -9.85 -4.96 -18.83
CA PHE A 509 -9.41 -6.10 -19.64
C PHE A 509 -9.17 -5.74 -21.12
N ASP A 510 -9.58 -4.56 -21.55
CA ASP A 510 -9.31 -4.07 -22.90
C ASP A 510 -7.87 -3.52 -23.00
N ALA A 511 -7.19 -3.80 -24.09
CA ALA A 511 -5.79 -3.39 -24.28
C ALA A 511 -5.60 -1.87 -24.36
N ILE A 512 -6.61 -1.13 -24.80
CA ILE A 512 -6.55 0.32 -25.01
C ILE A 512 -7.21 1.07 -23.85
N ASP A 513 -8.44 0.67 -23.49
CA ASP A 513 -9.23 1.37 -22.47
C ASP A 513 -8.70 1.17 -21.05
N ALA A 514 -8.00 0.06 -20.78
CA ALA A 514 -7.46 -0.25 -19.44
C ALA A 514 -6.51 0.82 -18.89
N VAL A 515 -5.75 1.48 -19.76
CA VAL A 515 -4.78 2.52 -19.40
C VAL A 515 -5.08 3.77 -20.22
N THR A 516 -5.50 4.83 -19.55
CA THR A 516 -5.76 6.11 -20.21
C THR A 516 -4.66 7.11 -19.86
N PRO A 517 -3.80 7.52 -20.81
CA PRO A 517 -2.80 8.56 -20.57
C PRO A 517 -3.44 9.89 -20.17
N LEU A 518 -2.72 10.68 -19.38
CA LEU A 518 -3.24 11.93 -18.82
C LEU A 518 -3.70 12.94 -19.90
N ALA A 519 -2.97 13.04 -21.01
CA ALA A 519 -3.36 13.88 -22.15
C ALA A 519 -4.72 13.48 -22.74
N ARG A 520 -4.99 12.18 -22.83
CA ARG A 520 -6.27 11.66 -23.27
C ARG A 520 -7.37 11.92 -22.24
N GLN A 521 -7.08 11.81 -20.96
CA GLN A 521 -8.03 12.15 -19.89
C GLN A 521 -8.43 13.62 -19.96
N GLU A 522 -7.47 14.52 -20.18
CA GLU A 522 -7.74 15.94 -20.39
C GLU A 522 -8.64 16.17 -21.61
N PHE A 523 -8.34 15.55 -22.73
CA PHE A 523 -9.16 15.63 -23.94
C PHE A 523 -10.60 15.18 -23.67
N MET A 524 -10.78 14.03 -23.02
CA MET A 524 -12.10 13.47 -22.69
C MET A 524 -12.88 14.39 -21.75
N LEU A 525 -12.25 14.89 -20.71
CA LEU A 525 -12.85 15.83 -19.77
C LEU A 525 -13.32 17.11 -20.49
N ASN A 526 -12.47 17.68 -21.34
CA ASN A 526 -12.81 18.89 -22.11
C ASN A 526 -14.01 18.65 -23.03
N LYS A 527 -14.07 17.51 -23.71
CA LYS A 527 -15.20 17.17 -24.60
C LYS A 527 -16.50 16.97 -23.84
N VAL A 528 -16.46 16.23 -22.73
CA VAL A 528 -17.64 15.99 -21.90
C VAL A 528 -18.17 17.28 -21.29
N VAL A 529 -17.30 18.14 -20.73
CA VAL A 529 -17.71 19.43 -20.18
C VAL A 529 -18.31 20.34 -21.26
N LYS A 530 -17.74 20.35 -22.47
CA LYS A 530 -18.31 21.11 -23.60
C LYS A 530 -19.73 20.67 -23.93
N ILE A 531 -20.00 19.36 -23.94
CA ILE A 531 -21.35 18.82 -24.15
C ILE A 531 -22.27 19.20 -23.00
N CYS A 532 -21.78 19.14 -21.76
CA CYS A 532 -22.57 19.55 -20.60
C CYS A 532 -22.99 21.03 -20.63
N HIS A 533 -22.18 21.89 -21.24
CA HIS A 533 -22.53 23.29 -21.44
C HIS A 533 -23.48 23.54 -22.62
N ALA A 534 -23.62 22.61 -23.54
CA ALA A 534 -24.50 22.76 -24.67
C ALA A 534 -25.97 22.82 -24.24
N GLU A 535 -26.73 23.71 -24.85
CA GLU A 535 -28.17 23.79 -24.69
C GLU A 535 -28.87 22.86 -25.67
N PHE A 536 -29.78 22.06 -25.14
CA PHE A 536 -30.59 21.12 -25.92
C PHE A 536 -32.06 21.46 -25.80
N LYS A 537 -32.79 21.33 -26.94
CA LYS A 537 -34.23 21.48 -26.96
C LYS A 537 -34.84 20.16 -27.44
N PHE A 538 -35.53 19.47 -26.56
CA PHE A 538 -36.25 18.24 -26.82
C PHE A 538 -37.70 18.39 -26.41
N ASN A 539 -38.56 17.66 -27.08
CA ASN A 539 -40.02 17.67 -26.81
C ASN A 539 -40.42 16.56 -25.85
N THR A 540 -39.69 15.44 -25.85
CA THR A 540 -40.00 14.27 -25.03
C THR A 540 -38.76 13.70 -24.37
N PHE A 541 -38.93 12.97 -23.26
CA PHE A 541 -37.82 12.30 -22.59
C PHE A 541 -37.24 11.16 -23.45
N LEU A 542 -38.00 10.56 -24.35
CA LEU A 542 -37.50 9.54 -25.29
C LEU A 542 -36.49 10.12 -26.28
N GLU A 543 -36.77 11.31 -26.82
CA GLU A 543 -35.79 12.03 -27.66
C GLU A 543 -34.48 12.30 -26.94
N VAL A 544 -34.55 12.72 -25.67
CA VAL A 544 -33.36 12.94 -24.82
C VAL A 544 -32.58 11.65 -24.69
N MET A 545 -33.24 10.56 -24.31
CA MET A 545 -32.65 9.25 -24.10
C MET A 545 -31.97 8.73 -25.38
N GLU A 546 -32.63 8.78 -26.50
CA GLU A 546 -32.07 8.29 -27.77
C GLU A 546 -30.86 9.08 -28.22
N TYR A 547 -30.89 10.40 -28.08
CA TYR A 547 -29.78 11.27 -28.42
C TYR A 547 -28.55 10.96 -27.59
N PHE A 548 -28.68 10.95 -26.26
CA PHE A 548 -27.56 10.70 -25.36
C PHE A 548 -27.04 9.26 -25.47
N LYS A 549 -27.89 8.26 -25.70
CA LYS A 549 -27.43 6.89 -25.95
C LYS A 549 -26.54 6.79 -27.21
N LYS A 550 -26.92 7.49 -28.30
CA LYS A 550 -26.08 7.56 -29.50
C LYS A 550 -24.73 8.22 -29.20
N MET A 551 -24.74 9.33 -28.46
CA MET A 551 -23.52 10.04 -28.06
C MET A 551 -22.62 9.19 -27.18
N ILE A 552 -23.17 8.51 -26.17
CA ILE A 552 -22.44 7.57 -25.31
C ILE A 552 -21.80 6.45 -26.14
N ASN A 553 -22.48 5.91 -27.11
CA ASN A 553 -21.93 4.86 -27.98
C ASN A 553 -20.74 5.36 -28.80
N ILE A 554 -20.79 6.58 -29.31
CA ILE A 554 -19.67 7.20 -30.03
C ILE A 554 -18.45 7.34 -29.11
N PHE A 555 -18.66 7.85 -27.90
CA PHE A 555 -17.58 7.97 -26.91
C PHE A 555 -17.02 6.61 -26.47
N LYS A 556 -17.86 5.58 -26.33
CA LYS A 556 -17.38 4.22 -26.05
C LYS A 556 -16.49 3.68 -27.18
N GLN A 557 -16.87 3.89 -28.43
CA GLN A 557 -16.02 3.52 -29.56
C GLN A 557 -14.69 4.29 -29.55
N MET A 558 -14.73 5.57 -29.20
CA MET A 558 -13.54 6.38 -29.00
C MET A 558 -12.64 5.79 -27.89
N ASN A 559 -13.20 5.34 -26.77
CA ASN A 559 -12.45 4.76 -25.66
C ASN A 559 -11.70 3.48 -26.03
N TYR A 560 -12.25 2.68 -26.95
CA TYR A 560 -11.63 1.47 -27.49
C TYR A 560 -10.70 1.72 -28.70
N SER A 561 -10.53 2.96 -29.12
CA SER A 561 -9.64 3.35 -30.22
C SER A 561 -8.35 3.95 -29.70
N GLU A 562 -7.23 3.69 -30.38
CA GLU A 562 -5.95 4.29 -30.03
C GLU A 562 -6.02 5.83 -30.10
N TYR A 563 -5.45 6.49 -29.10
CA TYR A 563 -5.45 7.95 -29.00
C TYR A 563 -4.80 8.58 -30.24
N GLU A 564 -5.46 9.61 -30.79
CA GLU A 564 -5.07 10.33 -32.03
C GLU A 564 -5.11 9.50 -33.33
N SER A 565 -5.54 8.24 -33.30
CA SER A 565 -5.75 7.44 -34.51
C SER A 565 -6.87 8.04 -35.40
N GLU A 566 -6.93 7.63 -36.67
CA GLU A 566 -8.03 8.04 -37.58
C GLU A 566 -9.40 7.62 -37.07
N GLN A 567 -9.47 6.45 -36.44
CA GLN A 567 -10.70 5.93 -35.84
C GLN A 567 -11.14 6.77 -34.63
N PHE A 568 -10.19 7.19 -33.82
CA PHE A 568 -10.43 8.09 -32.69
C PHE A 568 -10.94 9.48 -33.13
N LYS A 569 -10.42 10.00 -34.26
CA LYS A 569 -10.78 11.33 -34.79
C LYS A 569 -12.14 11.35 -35.50
N LYS A 570 -12.58 10.25 -36.05
CA LYS A 570 -13.91 10.07 -36.63
C LYS A 570 -15.01 10.09 -35.58
#